data_2e0ce6c9ebb669c23c1fcfbd75e85813
#
_entry.id   2e0ce6c9ebb669c23c1fcfbd75e85813
#
_cell.length_a   1.000
_cell.length_b   1.000
_cell.length_c   1.000
_cell.angle_alpha   90.00
_cell.angle_beta   90.00
_cell.angle_gamma   90.00
#
_symmetry.space_group_name_H-M   'P 1'
#
loop_
_entity.id
_entity.type
_entity.pdbx_description
1 polymer ?
#
loop_
_entity_poly.entity_id
_entity_poly.type
_entity_poly.pdbx_seq_one_letter_code
_entity_poly.pdbx_strand_id
1 'polypeptide(L)'
;RVWKVLDIETGEVLEDEIKWAKFSGASWENDDSGFFYQKYDEPQGELLKEVNESPKLMFHKIGTDQSEDYVVYENPDQPRWGWGISVIKDTNIKILSISEGTDERNRLYIQLNTGEKFIPLIDELIGAYSFIDSKDGILWFYTTEGAPNGKIVNLEIKNGSFVWNDVIQESENSIRSVNVVNNSFVINYLVDTFSSIKIFDLSGSFVRDLELPKKGTVGGFGGEIDDTETYFSVSNYVTPREIYEINLDSLEVKLFWKEEIDGYESEDYVSELKFYPSKDGTKIPIHISHKKGLEINQDTPLMLYGYGGFNISLLPGFRKTHAAWKNLGGVYAVANLRGGGEYGSEWHEAGMLLNKQNVFDDFAFAAKFLHENNIGSEKTTAIIGGSNGGLLVAATMIQNPDLFKVAIPQVGVLDMLRFSKFTIGWAWESDYGSVDKKDEFENLLAYSPLHNIEKDKCYPTTLVTTASRDDRVV
;
A
#
# COMPACT_ATOMS: atom_id res chain seq x y z
N ARG A 1 13.84 -16.62 -0.74
CA ARG A 1 13.96 -15.93 0.56
C ARG A 1 14.01 -16.96 1.66
N VAL A 2 14.77 -16.69 2.72
CA VAL A 2 14.83 -17.50 3.93
C VAL A 2 14.56 -16.57 5.10
N TRP A 3 13.63 -16.93 5.98
CA TRP A 3 13.42 -16.23 7.24
C TRP A 3 14.24 -16.89 8.33
N LYS A 4 14.66 -16.09 9.29
CA LYS A 4 15.32 -16.52 10.51
C LYS A 4 14.68 -15.84 11.71
N VAL A 5 14.76 -16.47 12.86
CA VAL A 5 14.27 -15.92 14.12
C VAL A 5 15.42 -15.23 14.84
N LEU A 6 15.20 -14.03 15.34
CA LEU A 6 16.13 -13.26 16.16
C LEU A 6 15.52 -13.12 17.56
N ASP A 7 16.26 -13.55 18.56
CA ASP A 7 15.96 -13.23 19.95
C ASP A 7 16.37 -11.77 20.21
N ILE A 8 15.40 -10.92 20.54
CA ILE A 8 15.64 -9.47 20.68
C ILE A 8 16.32 -9.09 22.01
N GLU A 9 16.25 -9.94 23.04
CA GLU A 9 16.90 -9.69 24.33
C GLU A 9 18.39 -10.02 24.27
N THR A 10 18.72 -11.14 23.65
CA THR A 10 20.12 -11.61 23.54
C THR A 10 20.82 -11.11 22.28
N GLY A 11 20.07 -10.78 21.22
CA GLY A 11 20.58 -10.47 19.90
C GLY A 11 21.04 -11.69 19.12
N GLU A 12 20.75 -12.90 19.57
CA GLU A 12 21.13 -14.15 18.91
C GLU A 12 20.15 -14.50 17.79
N VAL A 13 20.69 -14.90 16.64
CA VAL A 13 19.89 -15.49 15.56
C VAL A 13 19.77 -16.97 15.85
N LEU A 14 18.53 -17.45 16.00
CA LEU A 14 18.24 -18.86 16.27
C LEU A 14 18.51 -19.74 15.04
N GLU A 15 18.50 -21.05 15.24
CA GLU A 15 18.74 -22.01 14.16
C GLU A 15 17.55 -22.19 13.21
N ASP A 16 16.39 -21.66 13.58
CA ASP A 16 15.15 -21.72 12.80
C ASP A 16 15.31 -21.09 11.41
N GLU A 17 15.03 -21.86 10.36
CA GLU A 17 15.07 -21.43 8.97
C GLU A 17 13.75 -21.73 8.25
N ILE A 18 13.01 -20.69 7.85
CA ILE A 18 11.76 -20.84 7.09
C ILE A 18 12.00 -20.50 5.63
N LYS A 19 11.72 -21.45 4.75
CA LYS A 19 11.82 -21.34 3.30
C LYS A 19 10.43 -21.30 2.67
N TRP A 20 10.36 -20.73 1.47
CA TRP A 20 9.12 -20.64 0.66
C TRP A 20 7.98 -19.87 1.31
N ALA A 21 8.24 -19.11 2.37
CA ALA A 21 7.32 -18.09 2.86
C ALA A 21 7.33 -16.90 1.89
N LYS A 22 6.23 -16.74 1.12
CA LYS A 22 6.06 -15.64 0.16
C LYS A 22 4.73 -14.95 0.42
N PHE A 23 4.69 -13.64 0.23
CA PHE A 23 3.48 -12.82 0.40
C PHE A 23 2.80 -13.03 1.75
N SER A 24 3.61 -13.17 2.80
CA SER A 24 3.21 -13.52 4.16
C SER A 24 3.97 -12.67 5.16
N GLY A 25 3.33 -12.39 6.29
CA GLY A 25 3.95 -12.02 7.56
C GLY A 25 4.01 -13.22 8.51
N ALA A 26 4.65 -13.07 9.64
CA ALA A 26 4.60 -13.99 10.77
C ALA A 26 3.60 -13.45 11.81
N SER A 27 2.64 -14.29 12.24
CA SER A 27 1.72 -13.96 13.34
C SER A 27 2.04 -14.88 14.51
N TRP A 28 2.54 -14.30 15.60
CA TRP A 28 2.97 -15.05 16.77
C TRP A 28 1.80 -15.60 17.59
N GLU A 29 1.99 -16.77 18.18
CA GLU A 29 1.09 -17.30 19.21
C GLU A 29 1.28 -16.48 20.50
N ASN A 30 0.24 -16.43 21.35
CA ASN A 30 0.23 -15.62 22.57
C ASN A 30 1.34 -15.98 23.59
N ASP A 31 1.88 -17.20 23.52
CA ASP A 31 2.91 -17.70 24.44
C ASP A 31 4.33 -17.69 23.81
N ASP A 32 4.48 -17.06 22.65
CA ASP A 32 5.73 -16.99 21.88
C ASP A 32 6.32 -18.35 21.48
N SER A 33 5.53 -19.43 21.62
CA SER A 33 5.97 -20.80 21.31
C SER A 33 6.22 -21.05 19.82
N GLY A 34 5.70 -20.17 18.96
CA GLY A 34 5.80 -20.28 17.51
C GLY A 34 5.00 -19.21 16.79
N PHE A 35 4.93 -19.33 15.49
CA PHE A 35 4.21 -18.38 14.64
C PHE A 35 3.54 -19.05 13.44
N PHE A 36 2.48 -18.41 12.96
CA PHE A 36 1.78 -18.76 11.74
C PHE A 36 2.37 -18.03 10.56
N TYR A 37 2.43 -18.70 9.39
CA TYR A 37 2.90 -18.10 8.14
C TYR A 37 2.31 -18.80 6.92
N GLN A 38 2.24 -18.09 5.80
CA GLN A 38 1.84 -18.67 4.52
C GLN A 38 3.04 -19.23 3.77
N LYS A 39 2.95 -20.48 3.34
CA LYS A 39 3.98 -21.20 2.60
C LYS A 39 3.46 -21.63 1.23
N TYR A 40 4.30 -21.47 0.21
CA TYR A 40 4.13 -22.11 -1.10
C TYR A 40 5.00 -23.35 -1.20
N ASP A 41 4.62 -24.29 -2.04
CA ASP A 41 5.44 -25.44 -2.35
C ASP A 41 6.71 -25.00 -3.13
N GLU A 42 7.79 -25.76 -2.96
CA GLU A 42 9.02 -25.50 -3.69
C GLU A 42 8.82 -25.78 -5.18
N PRO A 43 9.13 -24.80 -6.07
CA PRO A 43 9.03 -25.00 -7.51
C PRO A 43 9.89 -26.17 -7.98
N GLN A 44 9.34 -27.02 -8.84
CA GLN A 44 10.03 -28.20 -9.37
C GLN A 44 10.78 -27.91 -10.69
N GLY A 45 10.52 -26.73 -11.31
CA GLY A 45 11.09 -26.31 -12.57
C GLY A 45 11.81 -24.96 -12.50
N GLU A 46 11.53 -24.07 -13.46
CA GLU A 46 12.16 -22.75 -13.50
C GLU A 46 11.52 -21.77 -12.51
N LEU A 47 12.24 -21.42 -11.46
CA LEU A 47 11.82 -20.56 -10.33
C LEU A 47 11.09 -19.27 -10.73
N LEU A 48 11.39 -18.70 -11.89
CA LEU A 48 10.83 -17.44 -12.37
C LEU A 48 9.66 -17.62 -13.34
N LYS A 49 9.31 -18.86 -13.68
CA LYS A 49 8.23 -19.15 -14.63
C LYS A 49 7.06 -19.89 -13.98
N GLU A 50 7.31 -20.65 -12.91
CA GLU A 50 6.23 -21.37 -12.24
C GLU A 50 5.28 -20.42 -11.52
N VAL A 51 4.01 -20.68 -11.68
CA VAL A 51 2.93 -19.93 -11.06
C VAL A 51 2.87 -20.28 -9.56
N ASN A 52 2.76 -19.27 -8.71
CA ASN A 52 2.62 -19.46 -7.26
C ASN A 52 1.11 -19.56 -6.94
N GLU A 53 0.62 -20.77 -6.72
CA GLU A 53 -0.76 -21.09 -6.35
C GLU A 53 -0.78 -22.06 -5.16
N SER A 54 -1.96 -22.30 -4.58
CA SER A 54 -2.23 -23.26 -3.50
C SER A 54 -1.33 -23.09 -2.27
N PRO A 55 -1.24 -21.87 -1.71
CA PRO A 55 -0.51 -21.69 -0.47
C PRO A 55 -1.17 -22.42 0.70
N LYS A 56 -0.39 -22.73 1.72
CA LYS A 56 -0.83 -23.35 2.97
C LYS A 56 -0.56 -22.41 4.13
N LEU A 57 -1.50 -22.27 5.05
CA LEU A 57 -1.24 -21.64 6.34
C LEU A 57 -0.58 -22.67 7.24
N MET A 58 0.66 -22.41 7.63
CA MET A 58 1.50 -23.29 8.45
C MET A 58 1.66 -22.72 9.85
N PHE A 59 1.95 -23.56 10.81
CA PHE A 59 2.48 -23.18 12.12
C PHE A 59 3.89 -23.74 12.30
N HIS A 60 4.83 -22.85 12.62
CA HIS A 60 6.20 -23.19 12.99
C HIS A 60 6.39 -23.04 14.49
N LYS A 61 6.90 -24.11 15.13
CA LYS A 61 7.27 -24.09 16.55
C LYS A 61 8.73 -23.70 16.69
N ILE A 62 9.03 -22.72 17.51
CA ILE A 62 10.40 -22.25 17.74
C ILE A 62 11.30 -23.40 18.21
N GLY A 63 12.51 -23.46 17.64
CA GLY A 63 13.52 -24.47 17.96
C GLY A 63 13.30 -25.82 17.29
N THR A 64 12.41 -25.92 16.29
CA THR A 64 12.19 -27.16 15.51
C THR A 64 12.61 -26.96 14.06
N ASP A 65 12.82 -28.08 13.33
CA ASP A 65 13.07 -28.02 11.89
C ASP A 65 11.74 -27.73 11.14
N GLN A 66 11.82 -26.95 10.04
CA GLN A 66 10.64 -26.62 9.23
C GLN A 66 9.87 -27.83 8.71
N SER A 67 10.48 -29.01 8.62
CA SER A 67 9.80 -30.26 8.25
C SER A 67 8.81 -30.77 9.30
N GLU A 68 8.88 -30.25 10.53
CA GLU A 68 7.97 -30.57 11.63
C GLU A 68 6.73 -29.63 11.65
N ASP A 69 6.72 -28.60 10.79
CA ASP A 69 5.60 -27.66 10.68
C ASP A 69 4.34 -28.39 10.22
N TYR A 70 3.20 -27.97 10.75
CA TYR A 70 1.92 -28.56 10.38
C TYR A 70 1.00 -27.53 9.70
N VAL A 71 0.12 -28.05 8.83
CA VAL A 71 -0.88 -27.25 8.13
C VAL A 71 -2.00 -26.88 9.11
N VAL A 72 -2.26 -25.59 9.25
CA VAL A 72 -3.35 -25.02 10.05
C VAL A 72 -4.61 -24.86 9.20
N TYR A 73 -4.42 -24.38 7.95
CA TYR A 73 -5.50 -24.20 7.00
C TYR A 73 -5.00 -24.30 5.56
N GLU A 74 -5.78 -24.93 4.71
CA GLU A 74 -5.61 -24.97 3.27
C GLU A 74 -6.97 -25.16 2.59
N ASN A 75 -7.09 -24.75 1.34
CA ASN A 75 -8.25 -25.03 0.51
C ASN A 75 -7.81 -25.38 -0.92
N PRO A 76 -7.61 -26.68 -1.23
CA PRO A 76 -7.17 -27.13 -2.54
C PRO A 76 -8.13 -26.80 -3.69
N ASP A 77 -9.43 -26.60 -3.41
CA ASP A 77 -10.44 -26.23 -4.40
C ASP A 77 -10.35 -24.75 -4.81
N GLN A 78 -9.58 -23.95 -4.07
CA GLN A 78 -9.38 -22.52 -4.29
C GLN A 78 -7.88 -22.19 -4.34
N PRO A 79 -7.16 -22.56 -5.41
CA PRO A 79 -5.70 -22.47 -5.47
C PRO A 79 -5.16 -21.03 -5.46
N ARG A 80 -6.01 -20.04 -5.72
CA ARG A 80 -5.66 -18.62 -5.78
C ARG A 80 -5.99 -17.85 -4.50
N TRP A 81 -6.50 -18.52 -3.47
CA TRP A 81 -6.71 -17.91 -2.17
C TRP A 81 -5.39 -17.78 -1.40
N GLY A 82 -5.26 -16.69 -0.65
CA GLY A 82 -4.15 -16.43 0.26
C GLY A 82 -4.62 -16.34 1.70
N TRP A 83 -3.71 -16.54 2.65
CA TRP A 83 -4.02 -16.69 4.06
C TRP A 83 -3.29 -15.65 4.90
N GLY A 84 -4.03 -14.93 5.73
CA GLY A 84 -3.52 -14.14 6.84
C GLY A 84 -4.21 -14.56 8.13
N ILE A 85 -3.52 -14.54 9.26
CA ILE A 85 -4.11 -14.88 10.54
C ILE A 85 -3.77 -13.81 11.58
N SER A 86 -4.75 -13.45 12.40
CA SER A 86 -4.57 -12.63 13.60
C SER A 86 -4.88 -13.47 14.82
N VAL A 87 -3.93 -13.54 15.75
CA VAL A 87 -4.08 -14.17 17.06
C VAL A 87 -4.62 -13.12 18.02
N ILE A 88 -5.76 -13.38 18.63
CA ILE A 88 -6.38 -12.43 19.56
C ILE A 88 -5.71 -12.56 20.92
N LYS A 89 -5.13 -11.45 21.37
CA LYS A 89 -4.35 -11.38 22.60
C LYS A 89 -5.12 -11.95 23.81
N ASP A 90 -4.42 -12.71 24.65
CA ASP A 90 -4.93 -13.34 25.87
C ASP A 90 -6.17 -14.25 25.71
N THR A 91 -6.38 -14.76 24.48
CA THR A 91 -7.47 -15.70 24.15
C THR A 91 -6.98 -16.85 23.28
N ASN A 92 -7.86 -17.83 23.03
CA ASN A 92 -7.63 -18.87 22.04
C ASN A 92 -8.21 -18.52 20.65
N ILE A 93 -8.79 -17.33 20.51
CA ILE A 93 -9.49 -16.91 19.29
C ILE A 93 -8.47 -16.54 18.21
N LYS A 94 -8.72 -16.99 17.00
CA LYS A 94 -7.96 -16.63 15.81
C LYS A 94 -8.88 -16.16 14.70
N ILE A 95 -8.49 -15.10 14.02
CA ILE A 95 -9.19 -14.56 12.84
C ILE A 95 -8.37 -14.92 11.61
N LEU A 96 -8.96 -15.68 10.69
CA LEU A 96 -8.39 -16.01 9.39
C LEU A 96 -8.93 -15.03 8.35
N SER A 97 -8.05 -14.25 7.75
CA SER A 97 -8.34 -13.41 6.59
C SER A 97 -7.99 -14.18 5.32
N ILE A 98 -8.91 -14.22 4.38
CA ILE A 98 -8.77 -14.95 3.11
C ILE A 98 -8.83 -13.95 1.97
N SER A 99 -7.69 -13.77 1.31
CA SER A 99 -7.55 -12.90 0.14
C SER A 99 -7.67 -13.67 -1.18
N GLU A 100 -8.02 -12.98 -2.26
CA GLU A 100 -8.02 -13.53 -3.61
C GLU A 100 -7.22 -12.59 -4.53
N GLY A 101 -5.98 -12.99 -4.85
CA GLY A 101 -5.06 -12.14 -5.59
C GLY A 101 -4.76 -10.83 -4.87
N THR A 102 -4.93 -9.71 -5.58
CA THR A 102 -4.79 -8.35 -5.05
C THR A 102 -6.13 -7.62 -4.90
N ASP A 103 -7.26 -8.35 -4.89
CA ASP A 103 -8.56 -7.79 -4.53
C ASP A 103 -8.48 -7.27 -3.08
N GLU A 104 -8.94 -6.05 -2.85
CA GLU A 104 -8.93 -5.45 -1.52
C GLU A 104 -9.94 -6.10 -0.58
N ARG A 105 -11.02 -6.61 -1.16
CA ARG A 105 -12.05 -7.32 -0.41
C ARG A 105 -11.52 -8.68 0.00
N ASN A 106 -11.94 -9.13 1.15
CA ASN A 106 -11.52 -10.42 1.69
C ASN A 106 -12.66 -11.12 2.41
N ARG A 107 -12.46 -12.41 2.67
CA ARG A 107 -13.33 -13.19 3.53
C ARG A 107 -12.74 -13.23 4.94
N LEU A 108 -13.59 -13.39 5.95
CA LEU A 108 -13.18 -13.57 7.35
C LEU A 108 -13.76 -14.84 7.92
N TYR A 109 -12.90 -15.65 8.53
CA TYR A 109 -13.30 -16.79 9.31
C TYR A 109 -12.77 -16.68 10.74
N ILE A 110 -13.42 -17.32 11.69
CA ILE A 110 -13.03 -17.32 13.10
C ILE A 110 -12.83 -18.72 13.62
N GLN A 111 -11.82 -18.92 14.44
CA GLN A 111 -11.63 -20.10 15.28
C GLN A 111 -11.76 -19.67 16.73
N LEU A 112 -12.68 -20.25 17.49
CA LEU A 112 -12.95 -19.84 18.90
C LEU A 112 -11.99 -20.51 19.88
N ASN A 113 -11.58 -21.76 19.59
CA ASN A 113 -10.62 -22.48 20.41
C ASN A 113 -9.60 -23.20 19.53
N THR A 114 -8.37 -23.32 20.02
CA THR A 114 -7.30 -24.03 19.33
C THR A 114 -7.72 -25.47 18.98
N GLY A 115 -7.51 -25.85 17.73
CA GLY A 115 -7.86 -27.18 17.20
C GLY A 115 -9.31 -27.33 16.72
N GLU A 116 -10.18 -26.34 16.91
CA GLU A 116 -11.50 -26.31 16.29
C GLU A 116 -11.42 -25.90 14.81
N LYS A 117 -12.49 -26.09 14.07
CA LYS A 117 -12.58 -25.60 12.68
C LYS A 117 -12.80 -24.10 12.63
N PHE A 118 -12.28 -23.48 11.60
CA PHE A 118 -12.62 -22.10 11.26
C PHE A 118 -14.09 -22.01 10.80
N ILE A 119 -14.83 -21.05 11.33
CA ILE A 119 -16.24 -20.78 11.03
C ILE A 119 -16.29 -19.51 10.18
N PRO A 120 -16.99 -19.50 9.04
CA PRO A 120 -17.11 -18.26 8.24
C PRO A 120 -17.90 -17.21 8.99
N LEU A 121 -17.35 -16.00 9.04
CA LEU A 121 -18.02 -14.76 9.47
C LEU A 121 -18.51 -13.97 8.24
N ILE A 122 -17.64 -13.83 7.26
CA ILE A 122 -17.87 -13.19 5.96
C ILE A 122 -17.29 -14.13 4.92
N ASP A 123 -18.14 -14.71 4.06
CA ASP A 123 -17.75 -15.73 3.07
C ASP A 123 -17.77 -15.22 1.62
N GLU A 124 -18.14 -13.95 1.42
CA GLU A 124 -18.19 -13.30 0.12
C GLU A 124 -17.29 -12.07 0.08
N LEU A 125 -16.83 -11.67 -1.11
CA LEU A 125 -16.01 -10.47 -1.31
C LEU A 125 -16.89 -9.21 -1.34
N ILE A 126 -17.47 -8.82 -0.20
CA ILE A 126 -18.39 -7.69 -0.05
C ILE A 126 -17.71 -6.40 0.42
N GLY A 127 -16.51 -6.49 0.97
CA GLY A 127 -15.71 -5.37 1.45
C GLY A 127 -14.35 -5.84 1.96
N ALA A 128 -13.44 -4.92 2.17
CA ALA A 128 -12.23 -5.17 2.93
C ALA A 128 -12.57 -5.27 4.42
N TYR A 129 -11.96 -6.23 5.13
CA TYR A 129 -12.07 -6.36 6.57
C TYR A 129 -10.70 -6.56 7.18
N SER A 130 -10.32 -5.72 8.12
CA SER A 130 -9.07 -5.83 8.86
C SER A 130 -9.33 -5.80 10.35
N PHE A 131 -8.86 -6.81 11.08
CA PHE A 131 -8.89 -6.80 12.54
C PHE A 131 -8.04 -5.65 13.07
N ILE A 132 -8.57 -4.91 14.05
CA ILE A 132 -7.89 -3.77 14.67
C ILE A 132 -7.36 -4.18 16.04
N ASP A 133 -8.26 -4.53 16.96
CA ASP A 133 -7.95 -4.90 18.34
C ASP A 133 -9.17 -5.54 19.02
N SER A 134 -9.02 -5.94 20.28
CA SER A 134 -10.10 -6.52 21.08
C SER A 134 -10.01 -6.15 22.55
N LYS A 135 -11.17 -6.09 23.22
CA LYS A 135 -11.29 -5.93 24.66
C LYS A 135 -12.62 -6.50 25.16
N ASP A 136 -12.59 -7.20 26.29
CA ASP A 136 -13.78 -7.70 26.98
C ASP A 136 -14.74 -8.53 26.08
N GLY A 137 -14.17 -9.31 25.12
CA GLY A 137 -14.93 -10.13 24.19
C GLY A 137 -15.54 -9.38 23.01
N ILE A 138 -15.20 -8.11 22.83
CA ILE A 138 -15.53 -7.31 21.66
C ILE A 138 -14.32 -7.26 20.76
N LEU A 139 -14.48 -7.56 19.46
CA LEU A 139 -13.45 -7.47 18.44
C LEU A 139 -13.78 -6.32 17.50
N TRP A 140 -12.84 -5.41 17.24
CA TRP A 140 -13.03 -4.29 16.33
C TRP A 140 -12.36 -4.55 14.97
N PHE A 141 -13.06 -4.11 13.92
CA PHE A 141 -12.60 -4.23 12.54
C PHE A 141 -12.77 -2.92 11.78
N TYR A 142 -11.82 -2.64 10.93
CA TYR A 142 -12.00 -1.71 9.81
C TYR A 142 -12.71 -2.44 8.69
N THR A 143 -13.64 -1.78 7.98
CA THR A 143 -14.26 -2.34 6.78
C THR A 143 -14.61 -1.27 5.75
N THR A 144 -14.61 -1.67 4.47
CA THR A 144 -15.14 -0.87 3.35
C THR A 144 -16.53 -1.32 2.91
N GLU A 145 -17.15 -2.29 3.58
CA GLU A 145 -18.51 -2.74 3.26
C GLU A 145 -19.52 -1.61 3.43
N GLY A 146 -20.10 -1.17 2.30
CA GLY A 146 -21.06 -0.05 2.26
C GLY A 146 -20.44 1.29 2.70
N ALA A 147 -19.11 1.42 2.68
CA ALA A 147 -18.36 2.58 3.13
C ALA A 147 -17.05 2.71 2.35
N PRO A 148 -17.03 3.26 1.12
CA PRO A 148 -15.86 3.37 0.27
C PRO A 148 -14.64 4.04 0.93
N ASN A 149 -14.86 4.97 1.86
CA ASN A 149 -13.80 5.63 2.63
C ASN A 149 -13.42 4.88 3.91
N GLY A 150 -14.12 3.78 4.21
CA GLY A 150 -13.93 2.97 5.41
C GLY A 150 -14.73 3.42 6.62
N LYS A 151 -15.09 2.44 7.44
CA LYS A 151 -15.75 2.60 8.74
C LYS A 151 -15.20 1.61 9.75
N ILE A 152 -15.52 1.80 11.04
CA ILE A 152 -15.18 0.87 12.12
C ILE A 152 -16.44 0.15 12.58
N VAL A 153 -16.36 -1.17 12.65
CA VAL A 153 -17.40 -2.04 13.17
C VAL A 153 -16.86 -2.89 14.32
N ASN A 154 -17.74 -3.42 15.15
CA ASN A 154 -17.36 -4.44 16.10
C ASN A 154 -18.12 -5.76 15.87
N LEU A 155 -17.51 -6.82 16.33
CA LEU A 155 -18.09 -8.16 16.42
C LEU A 155 -18.21 -8.55 17.89
N GLU A 156 -19.41 -8.82 18.35
CA GLU A 156 -19.67 -9.38 19.68
C GLU A 156 -20.05 -10.86 19.57
N ILE A 157 -19.45 -11.69 20.42
CA ILE A 157 -19.76 -13.10 20.51
C ILE A 157 -20.75 -13.30 21.66
N LYS A 158 -22.03 -13.49 21.35
CA LYS A 158 -23.10 -13.61 22.36
C LYS A 158 -23.82 -14.96 22.21
N ASN A 159 -23.71 -15.81 23.24
CA ASN A 159 -24.40 -17.11 23.29
C ASN A 159 -24.20 -17.97 22.03
N GLY A 160 -22.97 -17.94 21.46
CA GLY A 160 -22.63 -18.67 20.23
C GLY A 160 -23.11 -18.03 18.94
N SER A 161 -23.66 -16.81 19.01
CA SER A 161 -24.04 -15.99 17.86
C SER A 161 -23.05 -14.83 17.65
N PHE A 162 -22.82 -14.47 16.41
CA PHE A 162 -21.97 -13.36 15.98
C PHE A 162 -22.83 -12.15 15.64
N VAL A 163 -22.62 -11.03 16.35
CA VAL A 163 -23.41 -9.81 16.18
C VAL A 163 -22.49 -8.66 15.76
N TRP A 164 -22.68 -8.15 14.55
CA TRP A 164 -21.96 -6.99 14.03
C TRP A 164 -22.70 -5.70 14.37
N ASN A 165 -21.94 -4.67 14.80
CA ASN A 165 -22.48 -3.34 15.05
C ASN A 165 -21.55 -2.29 14.44
N ASP A 166 -22.11 -1.21 13.91
CA ASP A 166 -21.34 -0.03 13.52
C ASP A 166 -20.87 0.72 14.77
N VAL A 167 -19.60 1.14 14.77
CA VAL A 167 -18.96 1.89 15.88
C VAL A 167 -18.65 3.31 15.42
N ILE A 168 -17.89 3.45 14.33
CA ILE A 168 -17.57 4.75 13.74
C ILE A 168 -17.99 4.71 12.29
N GLN A 169 -18.90 5.61 11.92
CA GLN A 169 -19.44 5.70 10.58
C GLN A 169 -18.41 6.23 9.57
N GLU A 170 -18.63 5.94 8.30
CA GLU A 170 -17.90 6.53 7.20
C GLU A 170 -17.90 8.06 7.27
N SER A 171 -16.77 8.66 6.87
CA SER A 171 -16.62 10.10 6.70
C SER A 171 -16.31 10.46 5.24
N GLU A 172 -16.28 11.76 4.93
CA GLU A 172 -15.86 12.26 3.61
C GLU A 172 -14.38 11.95 3.28
N ASN A 173 -13.58 11.65 4.30
CA ASN A 173 -12.15 11.38 4.16
C ASN A 173 -11.87 9.89 4.38
N SER A 174 -11.00 9.31 3.57
CA SER A 174 -10.66 7.90 3.66
C SER A 174 -9.82 7.60 4.91
N ILE A 175 -10.11 6.47 5.56
CA ILE A 175 -9.33 5.95 6.68
C ILE A 175 -8.06 5.32 6.14
N ARG A 176 -6.89 5.81 6.59
CA ARG A 176 -5.57 5.26 6.23
C ARG A 176 -5.11 4.19 7.21
N SER A 177 -5.31 4.41 8.49
CA SER A 177 -4.98 3.45 9.55
C SER A 177 -5.78 3.73 10.81
N VAL A 178 -5.98 2.68 11.59
CA VAL A 178 -6.64 2.72 12.90
C VAL A 178 -5.75 1.99 13.89
N ASN A 179 -5.54 2.59 15.06
CA ASN A 179 -4.89 1.96 16.19
C ASN A 179 -5.78 2.12 17.42
N VAL A 180 -5.66 1.19 18.36
CA VAL A 180 -6.31 1.31 19.66
C VAL A 180 -5.21 1.44 20.71
N VAL A 181 -5.20 2.56 21.42
CA VAL A 181 -4.23 2.88 22.49
C VAL A 181 -4.89 3.85 23.45
N ASN A 182 -4.55 3.78 24.73
CA ASN A 182 -5.20 4.55 25.80
C ASN A 182 -6.73 4.41 25.79
N ASN A 183 -7.23 3.19 25.60
CA ASN A 183 -8.67 2.90 25.50
C ASN A 183 -9.41 3.80 24.49
N SER A 184 -8.76 4.15 23.40
CA SER A 184 -9.28 5.06 22.38
C SER A 184 -8.84 4.61 21.00
N PHE A 185 -9.69 4.85 20.00
CA PHE A 185 -9.27 4.75 18.59
C PHE A 185 -8.49 5.99 18.22
N VAL A 186 -7.28 5.79 17.72
CA VAL A 186 -6.48 6.83 17.05
C VAL A 186 -6.55 6.55 15.55
N ILE A 187 -7.33 7.37 14.83
CA ILE A 187 -7.62 7.17 13.42
C ILE A 187 -6.88 8.20 12.57
N ASN A 188 -6.14 7.71 11.60
CA ASN A 188 -5.49 8.53 10.59
C ASN A 188 -6.36 8.59 9.34
N TYR A 189 -6.92 9.75 9.05
CA TYR A 189 -7.64 10.05 7.83
C TYR A 189 -6.73 10.72 6.81
N LEU A 190 -7.02 10.54 5.52
CA LEU A 190 -6.37 11.28 4.45
C LEU A 190 -7.23 12.47 4.05
N VAL A 191 -6.69 13.68 4.21
CA VAL A 191 -7.29 14.94 3.76
C VAL A 191 -6.40 15.52 2.67
N ASP A 192 -6.85 15.48 1.43
CA ASP A 192 -6.04 15.91 0.28
C ASP A 192 -4.60 15.35 0.34
N THR A 193 -4.47 14.04 0.54
CA THR A 193 -3.20 13.29 0.60
C THR A 193 -2.35 13.47 1.87
N PHE A 194 -2.77 14.33 2.80
CA PHE A 194 -2.10 14.52 4.09
C PHE A 194 -2.83 13.79 5.21
N SER A 195 -2.09 13.38 6.23
CA SER A 195 -2.64 12.79 7.43
C SER A 195 -3.39 13.81 8.29
N SER A 196 -4.55 13.40 8.78
CA SER A 196 -5.34 14.08 9.83
C SER A 196 -5.70 13.07 10.89
N ILE A 197 -5.29 13.31 12.13
CA ILE A 197 -5.46 12.35 13.23
C ILE A 197 -6.66 12.75 14.08
N LYS A 198 -7.59 11.82 14.26
CA LYS A 198 -8.75 11.97 15.14
C LYS A 198 -8.77 10.90 16.19
N ILE A 199 -9.18 11.29 17.41
CA ILE A 199 -9.31 10.39 18.55
C ILE A 199 -10.81 10.20 18.85
N PHE A 200 -11.21 8.94 19.01
CA PHE A 200 -12.55 8.51 19.41
C PHE A 200 -12.46 7.60 20.62
N ASP A 201 -13.45 7.63 21.48
CA ASP A 201 -13.54 6.61 22.54
C ASP A 201 -13.98 5.24 21.97
N LEU A 202 -13.90 4.18 22.78
CA LEU A 202 -14.24 2.82 22.33
C LEU A 202 -15.74 2.64 22.02
N SER A 203 -16.59 3.61 22.38
CA SER A 203 -18.01 3.63 21.96
C SER A 203 -18.20 4.23 20.56
N GLY A 204 -17.14 4.80 19.97
CA GLY A 204 -17.17 5.49 18.68
C GLY A 204 -17.52 6.97 18.78
N SER A 205 -17.59 7.54 20.00
CA SER A 205 -17.85 8.97 20.17
C SER A 205 -16.58 9.77 19.88
N PHE A 206 -16.68 10.79 19.04
CA PHE A 206 -15.58 11.69 18.75
C PHE A 206 -15.10 12.42 20.01
N VAL A 207 -13.81 12.35 20.28
CA VAL A 207 -13.18 13.03 21.42
C VAL A 207 -12.55 14.34 20.96
N ARG A 208 -11.62 14.25 19.97
CA ARG A 208 -10.91 15.44 19.45
C ARG A 208 -10.09 15.17 18.20
N ASP A 209 -9.67 16.23 17.56
CA ASP A 209 -8.56 16.19 16.61
C ASP A 209 -7.21 16.27 17.36
N LEU A 210 -6.19 15.58 16.86
CA LEU A 210 -4.81 15.72 17.33
C LEU A 210 -4.08 16.73 16.47
N GLU A 211 -3.58 17.81 17.06
CA GLU A 211 -2.74 18.78 16.38
C GLU A 211 -1.36 18.18 16.08
N LEU A 212 -1.01 18.14 14.80
CA LEU A 212 0.26 17.61 14.34
C LEU A 212 1.33 18.70 14.29
N PRO A 213 2.59 18.38 14.68
CA PRO A 213 3.67 19.37 14.66
C PRO A 213 4.02 19.86 13.26
N LYS A 214 3.74 19.05 12.23
CA LYS A 214 3.97 19.38 10.81
C LYS A 214 2.93 18.70 9.92
N LYS A 215 2.62 19.33 8.80
CA LYS A 215 1.80 18.76 7.73
C LYS A 215 2.60 17.71 6.96
N GLY A 216 2.08 16.50 6.84
CA GLY A 216 2.77 15.39 6.16
C GLY A 216 2.03 14.07 6.29
N THR A 217 2.76 13.01 6.08
CA THR A 217 2.31 11.64 6.33
C THR A 217 2.68 11.25 7.75
N VAL A 218 1.71 10.73 8.47
CA VAL A 218 1.87 10.24 9.84
C VAL A 218 1.74 8.72 9.85
N GLY A 219 2.58 8.07 10.66
CA GLY A 219 2.48 6.64 10.98
C GLY A 219 2.92 6.40 12.41
N GLY A 220 2.41 5.35 13.03
CA GLY A 220 2.70 5.02 14.42
C GLY A 220 1.43 4.90 15.26
N PHE A 221 1.45 5.36 16.49
CA PHE A 221 0.43 5.19 17.53
C PHE A 221 0.21 3.71 17.90
N GLY A 222 1.26 2.88 17.75
CA GLY A 222 1.24 1.52 18.26
C GLY A 222 1.41 1.49 19.78
N GLY A 223 0.99 0.41 20.40
CA GLY A 223 1.08 0.17 21.84
C GLY A 223 -0.01 -0.80 22.28
N GLU A 224 -0.08 -1.03 23.57
CA GLU A 224 -1.14 -1.80 24.17
C GLU A 224 -2.38 -0.90 24.39
N ILE A 225 -3.55 -1.53 24.50
CA ILE A 225 -4.82 -0.82 24.60
C ILE A 225 -4.91 0.14 25.80
N ASP A 226 -4.16 -0.11 26.87
CA ASP A 226 -4.12 0.70 28.09
C ASP A 226 -2.86 1.56 28.24
N ASP A 227 -1.93 1.53 27.26
CA ASP A 227 -0.78 2.42 27.23
C ASP A 227 -1.21 3.88 27.11
N THR A 228 -0.69 4.75 27.98
CA THR A 228 -0.95 6.19 27.95
C THR A 228 0.05 6.97 27.11
N GLU A 229 1.18 6.35 26.78
CA GLU A 229 2.25 6.93 25.97
C GLU A 229 2.47 6.10 24.70
N THR A 230 2.69 6.80 23.60
CA THR A 230 2.98 6.17 22.31
C THR A 230 3.86 7.05 21.45
N TYR A 231 4.27 6.53 20.30
CA TYR A 231 5.13 7.23 19.36
C TYR A 231 4.47 7.32 18.00
N PHE A 232 4.69 8.47 17.32
CA PHE A 232 4.32 8.63 15.92
C PHE A 232 5.42 9.31 15.13
N SER A 233 5.50 9.03 13.85
CA SER A 233 6.44 9.69 12.95
C SER A 233 5.71 10.61 11.99
N VAL A 234 6.38 11.72 11.63
CA VAL A 234 5.92 12.63 10.58
C VAL A 234 7.02 12.77 9.53
N SER A 235 6.63 12.76 8.25
CA SER A 235 7.52 13.05 7.13
C SER A 235 6.73 13.70 5.99
N ASN A 236 7.41 14.44 5.11
CA ASN A 236 6.85 14.94 3.86
C ASN A 236 7.92 15.04 2.77
N TYR A 237 7.63 15.61 1.60
CA TYR A 237 8.59 15.67 0.49
C TYR A 237 9.85 16.50 0.75
N VAL A 238 9.87 17.32 1.82
CA VAL A 238 11.00 18.18 2.17
C VAL A 238 11.46 18.00 3.62
N THR A 239 10.68 17.32 4.46
CA THR A 239 11.03 17.06 5.86
C THR A 239 11.40 15.58 6.02
N PRO A 240 12.66 15.26 6.38
CA PRO A 240 13.08 13.93 6.82
C PRO A 240 12.19 13.41 7.95
N ARG A 241 12.28 12.12 8.23
CA ARG A 241 11.47 11.50 9.29
C ARG A 241 11.81 12.14 10.65
N GLU A 242 10.77 12.58 11.34
CA GLU A 242 10.80 12.97 12.73
C GLU A 242 9.91 12.01 13.53
N ILE A 243 10.36 11.56 14.69
CA ILE A 243 9.60 10.72 15.62
C ILE A 243 9.27 11.56 16.84
N TYR A 244 8.02 11.52 17.22
CA TYR A 244 7.48 12.22 18.38
C TYR A 244 6.93 11.21 19.38
N GLU A 245 7.19 11.46 20.66
CA GLU A 245 6.52 10.85 21.77
C GLU A 245 5.27 11.67 22.11
N ILE A 246 4.18 11.01 22.42
CA ILE A 246 2.94 11.65 22.86
C ILE A 246 2.37 10.92 24.07
N ASN A 247 1.99 11.70 25.09
CA ASN A 247 1.14 11.23 26.17
C ASN A 247 -0.32 11.54 25.82
N LEU A 248 -1.15 10.50 25.66
CA LEU A 248 -2.53 10.63 25.16
C LEU A 248 -3.52 11.19 26.19
N ASP A 249 -3.17 11.22 27.48
CA ASP A 249 -3.99 11.86 28.52
C ASP A 249 -3.78 13.38 28.52
N SER A 250 -2.52 13.82 28.54
CA SER A 250 -2.15 15.25 28.58
C SER A 250 -2.06 15.89 27.20
N LEU A 251 -1.91 15.10 26.15
CA LEU A 251 -1.60 15.49 24.77
C LEU A 251 -0.26 16.24 24.63
N GLU A 252 0.62 16.07 25.59
CA GLU A 252 1.97 16.60 25.46
C GLU A 252 2.73 15.85 24.37
N VAL A 253 3.20 16.58 23.36
CA VAL A 253 3.97 16.05 22.22
C VAL A 253 5.41 16.54 22.34
N LYS A 254 6.38 15.59 22.32
CA LYS A 254 7.81 15.87 22.42
C LYS A 254 8.53 15.27 21.21
N LEU A 255 9.44 16.03 20.59
CA LEU A 255 10.34 15.46 19.60
C LEU A 255 11.26 14.45 20.30
N PHE A 256 11.15 13.18 19.88
CA PHE A 256 11.98 12.09 20.39
C PHE A 256 13.24 11.90 19.55
N TRP A 257 13.09 11.93 18.21
CA TRP A 257 14.20 11.74 17.28
C TRP A 257 13.90 12.41 15.93
N LYS A 258 14.93 12.91 15.26
CA LYS A 258 14.84 13.37 13.88
C LYS A 258 15.98 12.78 13.04
N GLU A 259 15.71 12.47 11.78
CA GLU A 259 16.74 12.11 10.82
C GLU A 259 17.53 13.36 10.42
N GLU A 260 18.82 13.38 10.72
CA GLU A 260 19.74 14.44 10.30
C GLU A 260 20.47 14.02 9.01
N ILE A 261 20.61 14.94 8.07
CA ILE A 261 21.24 14.69 6.77
C ILE A 261 22.24 15.80 6.51
N ASP A 262 23.50 15.45 6.37
CA ASP A 262 24.58 16.40 6.13
C ASP A 262 24.31 17.26 4.89
N GLY A 263 24.36 18.57 5.06
CA GLY A 263 24.17 19.54 3.99
C GLY A 263 22.73 19.67 3.49
N TYR A 264 21.74 19.20 4.27
CA TYR A 264 20.32 19.35 3.96
C TYR A 264 19.56 20.01 5.11
N GLU A 265 18.94 21.16 4.82
CA GLU A 265 18.03 21.85 5.74
C GLU A 265 16.63 21.90 5.11
N SER A 266 15.61 21.40 5.82
CA SER A 266 14.22 21.35 5.31
C SER A 266 13.68 22.73 4.92
N GLU A 267 14.11 23.74 5.64
CA GLU A 267 13.72 25.13 5.45
C GLU A 267 14.21 25.73 4.13
N ASP A 268 15.20 25.13 3.49
CA ASP A 268 15.71 25.54 2.17
C ASP A 268 14.86 25.05 1.01
N TYR A 269 13.83 24.25 1.30
CA TYR A 269 12.98 23.63 0.28
C TYR A 269 11.51 23.97 0.51
N VAL A 270 10.72 23.82 -0.54
CA VAL A 270 9.28 24.02 -0.51
C VAL A 270 8.59 22.82 -1.17
N SER A 271 7.41 22.46 -0.64
CA SER A 271 6.50 21.51 -1.25
C SER A 271 5.10 22.10 -1.23
N GLU A 272 4.45 22.13 -2.38
CA GLU A 272 3.11 22.64 -2.57
C GLU A 272 2.20 21.53 -3.12
N LEU A 273 0.97 21.47 -2.60
CA LEU A 273 -0.10 20.69 -3.19
C LEU A 273 -0.88 21.59 -4.14
N LYS A 274 -1.04 21.15 -5.38
CA LYS A 274 -1.89 21.78 -6.39
C LYS A 274 -2.87 20.75 -6.95
N PHE A 275 -3.82 21.22 -7.74
CA PHE A 275 -4.78 20.37 -8.43
C PHE A 275 -4.86 20.76 -9.88
N TYR A 276 -5.02 19.76 -10.74
CA TYR A 276 -5.21 19.96 -12.18
C TYR A 276 -6.39 19.12 -12.67
N PRO A 277 -7.08 19.56 -13.75
CA PRO A 277 -8.10 18.74 -14.37
C PRO A 277 -7.46 17.66 -15.25
N SER A 278 -7.91 16.42 -15.12
CA SER A 278 -7.62 15.36 -16.07
C SER A 278 -8.39 15.58 -17.38
N LYS A 279 -8.24 14.66 -18.32
CA LYS A 279 -8.90 14.70 -19.64
C LYS A 279 -10.42 14.77 -19.55
N ASP A 280 -11.00 14.10 -18.58
CA ASP A 280 -12.45 14.06 -18.32
C ASP A 280 -12.93 15.16 -17.34
N GLY A 281 -12.02 16.03 -16.89
CA GLY A 281 -12.29 17.10 -15.93
C GLY A 281 -12.14 16.70 -14.46
N THR A 282 -11.83 15.44 -14.16
CA THR A 282 -11.58 14.98 -12.79
C THR A 282 -10.43 15.76 -12.17
N LYS A 283 -10.61 16.26 -10.96
CA LYS A 283 -9.60 17.05 -10.23
C LYS A 283 -8.56 16.16 -9.58
N ILE A 284 -7.33 16.18 -10.09
CA ILE A 284 -6.23 15.31 -9.65
C ILE A 284 -5.25 16.10 -8.79
N PRO A 285 -4.84 15.62 -7.59
CA PRO A 285 -3.82 16.25 -6.77
C PRO A 285 -2.41 16.02 -7.35
N ILE A 286 -1.57 17.04 -7.20
CA ILE A 286 -0.16 16.95 -7.55
C ILE A 286 0.69 17.72 -6.53
N HIS A 287 1.69 17.05 -5.98
CA HIS A 287 2.71 17.68 -5.14
C HIS A 287 3.88 18.15 -5.97
N ILE A 288 4.31 19.39 -5.77
CA ILE A 288 5.45 19.98 -6.46
C ILE A 288 6.45 20.42 -5.41
N SER A 289 7.69 19.95 -5.49
CA SER A 289 8.74 20.30 -4.54
C SER A 289 10.04 20.70 -5.22
N HIS A 290 10.70 21.72 -4.68
CA HIS A 290 11.93 22.30 -5.22
C HIS A 290 12.70 23.07 -4.15
N LYS A 291 13.92 23.52 -4.47
CA LYS A 291 14.70 24.42 -3.60
C LYS A 291 14.10 25.83 -3.60
N LYS A 292 14.04 26.48 -2.45
CA LYS A 292 13.60 27.89 -2.34
C LYS A 292 14.49 28.78 -3.17
N GLY A 293 13.90 29.82 -3.77
CA GLY A 293 14.62 30.79 -4.62
C GLY A 293 15.03 30.26 -6.00
N LEU A 294 14.64 29.00 -6.35
CA LEU A 294 14.82 28.50 -7.71
C LEU A 294 13.90 29.28 -8.67
N GLU A 295 14.48 29.90 -9.69
CA GLU A 295 13.75 30.54 -10.79
C GLU A 295 13.24 29.48 -11.75
N ILE A 296 12.02 28.98 -11.50
CA ILE A 296 11.40 27.93 -12.28
C ILE A 296 10.89 28.49 -13.60
N ASN A 297 11.23 27.80 -14.71
CA ASN A 297 10.81 28.15 -16.06
C ASN A 297 10.78 26.90 -16.96
N GLN A 298 10.57 27.06 -18.26
CA GLN A 298 10.50 25.99 -19.26
C GLN A 298 11.81 25.18 -19.41
N ASP A 299 12.95 25.75 -19.02
CA ASP A 299 14.26 25.08 -19.11
C ASP A 299 14.61 24.35 -17.79
N THR A 300 13.79 24.51 -16.74
CA THR A 300 14.03 23.84 -15.45
C THR A 300 13.85 22.32 -15.58
N PRO A 301 14.83 21.51 -15.14
CA PRO A 301 14.69 20.06 -15.13
C PRO A 301 13.53 19.62 -14.22
N LEU A 302 12.61 18.85 -14.78
CA LEU A 302 11.43 18.34 -14.09
C LEU A 302 11.46 16.81 -14.04
N MET A 303 11.27 16.25 -12.86
CA MET A 303 11.02 14.82 -12.67
C MET A 303 9.60 14.63 -12.17
N LEU A 304 8.78 13.93 -12.96
CA LEU A 304 7.39 13.63 -12.63
C LEU A 304 7.27 12.14 -12.30
N TYR A 305 6.74 11.83 -11.12
CA TYR A 305 6.50 10.50 -10.59
C TYR A 305 5.01 10.20 -10.49
N GLY A 306 4.62 8.96 -10.75
CA GLY A 306 3.28 8.44 -10.54
C GLY A 306 3.27 6.94 -10.30
N TYR A 307 2.13 6.41 -9.84
CA TYR A 307 1.91 4.98 -9.65
C TYR A 307 0.54 4.53 -10.22
N GLY A 308 -0.58 4.95 -9.60
CA GLY A 308 -1.94 4.80 -10.11
C GLY A 308 -2.42 3.34 -10.25
N GLY A 309 -2.53 2.61 -9.16
CA GLY A 309 -3.08 1.27 -9.13
C GLY A 309 -3.02 0.62 -7.75
N PHE A 310 -3.74 -0.49 -7.60
CA PHE A 310 -3.71 -1.36 -6.42
C PHE A 310 -4.06 -0.63 -5.11
N ASN A 311 -4.91 0.38 -5.16
CA ASN A 311 -5.27 1.20 -3.98
C ASN A 311 -4.05 1.80 -3.23
N ILE A 312 -2.90 1.92 -3.89
CA ILE A 312 -1.69 2.43 -3.25
C ILE A 312 -1.69 3.94 -3.29
N SER A 313 -1.96 4.58 -2.14
CA SER A 313 -1.85 6.03 -1.98
C SER A 313 -0.39 6.48 -2.02
N LEU A 314 -0.08 7.45 -2.88
CA LEU A 314 1.21 8.12 -2.91
C LEU A 314 1.23 9.26 -1.89
N LEU A 315 1.68 8.96 -0.69
CA LEU A 315 1.71 9.93 0.41
C LEU A 315 3.03 10.71 0.44
N PRO A 316 3.00 11.98 0.91
CA PRO A 316 4.19 12.80 1.07
C PRO A 316 5.24 12.12 1.95
N GLY A 317 6.43 11.87 1.40
CA GLY A 317 7.52 11.23 2.11
C GLY A 317 8.89 11.70 1.63
N PHE A 318 9.82 11.82 2.55
CA PHE A 318 11.19 12.24 2.25
C PHE A 318 12.00 11.10 1.64
N ARG A 319 12.80 11.44 0.62
CA ARG A 319 13.83 10.55 0.06
C ARG A 319 15.09 11.35 -0.25
N LYS A 320 16.25 10.82 0.17
CA LYS A 320 17.58 11.45 -0.07
C LYS A 320 17.85 11.66 -1.56
N THR A 321 17.39 10.77 -2.43
CA THR A 321 17.52 10.90 -3.89
C THR A 321 16.73 12.10 -4.44
N HIS A 322 15.52 12.35 -3.90
CA HIS A 322 14.72 13.51 -4.30
C HIS A 322 15.30 14.83 -3.74
N ALA A 323 15.91 14.76 -2.54
CA ALA A 323 16.65 15.89 -1.99
C ALA A 323 17.86 16.26 -2.86
N ALA A 324 18.65 15.25 -3.27
CA ALA A 324 19.77 15.45 -4.19
C ALA A 324 19.32 16.07 -5.53
N TRP A 325 18.23 15.55 -6.14
CA TRP A 325 17.67 16.13 -7.37
C TRP A 325 17.29 17.60 -7.22
N LYS A 326 16.59 17.94 -6.14
CA LYS A 326 16.22 19.34 -5.83
C LYS A 326 17.44 20.23 -5.59
N ASN A 327 18.47 19.69 -4.94
CA ASN A 327 19.72 20.44 -4.70
C ASN A 327 20.50 20.73 -5.99
N LEU A 328 20.37 19.88 -7.02
CA LEU A 328 20.91 20.09 -8.35
C LEU A 328 20.08 21.09 -9.20
N GLY A 329 19.04 21.70 -8.64
CA GLY A 329 18.18 22.67 -9.34
C GLY A 329 17.00 22.05 -10.08
N GLY A 330 16.67 20.79 -9.82
CA GLY A 330 15.50 20.13 -10.40
C GLY A 330 14.23 20.35 -9.58
N VAL A 331 13.09 20.32 -10.27
CA VAL A 331 11.75 20.21 -9.67
C VAL A 331 11.36 18.74 -9.61
N TYR A 332 10.78 18.30 -8.48
CA TYR A 332 10.22 16.97 -8.32
C TYR A 332 8.71 17.08 -8.10
N ALA A 333 7.95 16.43 -8.97
CA ALA A 333 6.50 16.41 -8.90
C ALA A 333 5.97 14.98 -8.72
N VAL A 334 4.92 14.81 -7.92
CA VAL A 334 4.23 13.53 -7.68
C VAL A 334 2.75 13.72 -7.95
N ALA A 335 2.20 13.02 -8.91
CA ALA A 335 0.78 13.03 -9.24
C ALA A 335 0.07 11.88 -8.52
N ASN A 336 -1.00 12.19 -7.78
CA ASN A 336 -1.84 11.25 -7.05
C ASN A 336 -2.99 10.80 -7.97
N LEU A 337 -2.68 9.82 -8.82
CA LEU A 337 -3.54 9.38 -9.90
C LEU A 337 -4.68 8.50 -9.41
N ARG A 338 -5.79 8.46 -10.14
CA ARG A 338 -6.82 7.42 -9.96
C ARG A 338 -6.18 6.03 -10.02
N GLY A 339 -6.82 5.05 -9.39
CA GLY A 339 -6.22 3.73 -9.17
C GLY A 339 -5.43 3.64 -7.85
N GLY A 340 -5.03 4.77 -7.25
CA GLY A 340 -4.57 4.84 -5.86
C GLY A 340 -5.74 4.87 -4.87
N GLY A 341 -5.43 4.97 -3.57
CA GLY A 341 -6.42 4.96 -2.47
C GLY A 341 -6.59 6.30 -1.76
N GLU A 342 -6.13 7.40 -2.37
CA GLU A 342 -6.09 8.71 -1.72
C GLU A 342 -7.47 9.22 -1.32
N TYR A 343 -8.51 8.82 -2.06
CA TYR A 343 -9.91 9.19 -1.84
C TYR A 343 -10.82 7.96 -1.73
N GLY A 344 -10.32 6.86 -1.16
CA GLY A 344 -11.09 5.64 -0.92
C GLY A 344 -11.23 4.72 -2.13
N SER A 345 -12.11 3.71 -1.99
CA SER A 345 -12.27 2.64 -2.98
C SER A 345 -12.76 3.14 -4.33
N GLU A 346 -13.63 4.16 -4.36
CA GLU A 346 -14.12 4.73 -5.63
C GLU A 346 -12.99 5.37 -6.46
N TRP A 347 -12.00 5.96 -5.81
CA TRP A 347 -10.81 6.50 -6.48
C TRP A 347 -9.96 5.40 -7.10
N HIS A 348 -9.84 4.26 -6.41
CA HIS A 348 -9.18 3.06 -6.93
C HIS A 348 -9.94 2.48 -8.13
N GLU A 349 -11.24 2.25 -7.99
CA GLU A 349 -12.10 1.69 -9.03
C GLU A 349 -12.12 2.54 -10.30
N ALA A 350 -11.99 3.86 -10.17
CA ALA A 350 -11.89 4.78 -11.29
C ALA A 350 -10.58 4.66 -12.11
N GLY A 351 -9.60 3.86 -11.64
CA GLY A 351 -8.31 3.63 -12.31
C GLY A 351 -7.94 2.16 -12.49
N MET A 352 -8.87 1.21 -12.33
CA MET A 352 -8.63 -0.22 -12.55
C MET A 352 -9.50 -0.81 -13.65
N LEU A 353 -9.19 -2.04 -14.08
CA LEU A 353 -9.93 -2.80 -15.09
C LEU A 353 -10.18 -1.96 -16.36
N LEU A 354 -11.43 -1.85 -16.81
CA LEU A 354 -11.81 -1.09 -18.00
C LEU A 354 -11.59 0.42 -17.86
N ASN A 355 -11.37 0.92 -16.64
CA ASN A 355 -11.08 2.33 -16.35
C ASN A 355 -9.57 2.64 -16.34
N LYS A 356 -8.70 1.65 -16.61
CA LYS A 356 -7.22 1.80 -16.50
C LYS A 356 -6.67 2.94 -17.36
N GLN A 357 -7.27 3.25 -18.50
CA GLN A 357 -6.86 4.37 -19.35
C GLN A 357 -6.90 5.73 -18.63
N ASN A 358 -7.81 5.91 -17.66
CA ASN A 358 -7.88 7.13 -16.86
C ASN A 358 -6.56 7.45 -16.15
N VAL A 359 -5.83 6.42 -15.70
CA VAL A 359 -4.54 6.58 -15.02
C VAL A 359 -3.47 7.18 -15.94
N PHE A 360 -3.42 6.71 -17.19
CA PHE A 360 -2.48 7.22 -18.20
C PHE A 360 -2.86 8.62 -18.66
N ASP A 361 -4.15 8.89 -18.80
CA ASP A 361 -4.66 10.24 -19.10
C ASP A 361 -4.36 11.22 -17.96
N ASP A 362 -4.61 10.84 -16.70
CA ASP A 362 -4.27 11.65 -15.52
C ASP A 362 -2.79 12.04 -15.53
N PHE A 363 -1.89 11.07 -15.81
CA PHE A 363 -0.45 11.30 -15.78
C PHE A 363 0.04 12.19 -16.95
N ALA A 364 -0.52 12.00 -18.14
CA ALA A 364 -0.23 12.86 -19.28
C ALA A 364 -0.70 14.30 -19.03
N PHE A 365 -1.88 14.46 -18.40
CA PHE A 365 -2.41 15.79 -18.06
C PHE A 365 -1.66 16.45 -16.90
N ALA A 366 -1.04 15.68 -15.99
CA ALA A 366 -0.09 16.21 -15.01
C ALA A 366 1.08 16.94 -15.70
N ALA A 367 1.70 16.30 -16.69
CA ALA A 367 2.79 16.91 -17.45
C ALA A 367 2.33 18.16 -18.20
N LYS A 368 1.18 18.12 -18.89
CA LYS A 368 0.61 19.28 -19.57
C LYS A 368 0.38 20.44 -18.62
N PHE A 369 -0.24 20.18 -17.47
CA PHE A 369 -0.47 21.18 -16.43
C PHE A 369 0.84 21.83 -15.96
N LEU A 370 1.89 21.05 -15.72
CA LEU A 370 3.19 21.57 -15.31
C LEU A 370 3.81 22.46 -16.39
N HIS A 371 3.78 22.02 -17.66
CA HIS A 371 4.32 22.80 -18.79
C HIS A 371 3.54 24.11 -19.01
N GLU A 372 2.21 24.08 -18.95
CA GLU A 372 1.35 25.27 -19.08
C GLU A 372 1.60 26.29 -17.96
N ASN A 373 2.05 25.84 -16.79
CA ASN A 373 2.44 26.68 -15.67
C ASN A 373 3.94 27.05 -15.66
N ASN A 374 4.66 26.84 -16.78
CA ASN A 374 6.09 27.08 -16.93
C ASN A 374 6.97 26.31 -15.92
N ILE A 375 6.54 25.10 -15.53
CA ILE A 375 7.32 24.22 -14.68
C ILE A 375 7.92 23.12 -15.57
N GLY A 376 9.11 23.37 -16.11
CA GLY A 376 9.70 22.52 -17.15
C GLY A 376 8.97 22.62 -18.49
N SER A 377 9.32 21.74 -19.40
CA SER A 377 8.72 21.59 -20.75
C SER A 377 8.90 20.16 -21.25
N GLU A 378 8.38 19.86 -22.43
CA GLU A 378 8.61 18.60 -23.11
C GLU A 378 10.09 18.26 -23.34
N LYS A 379 10.97 19.30 -23.32
CA LYS A 379 12.42 19.15 -23.50
C LYS A 379 13.18 18.89 -22.20
N THR A 380 12.55 19.09 -21.05
CA THR A 380 13.19 19.03 -19.72
C THR A 380 12.50 18.06 -18.76
N THR A 381 11.37 17.47 -19.16
CA THR A 381 10.61 16.56 -18.31
C THR A 381 11.08 15.12 -18.43
N ALA A 382 11.44 14.52 -17.29
CA ALA A 382 11.62 13.09 -17.12
C ALA A 382 10.44 12.50 -16.37
N ILE A 383 9.92 11.34 -16.84
CA ILE A 383 8.90 10.55 -16.13
C ILE A 383 9.50 9.28 -15.56
N ILE A 384 9.15 8.94 -14.34
CA ILE A 384 9.70 7.78 -13.62
C ILE A 384 8.60 7.09 -12.80
N GLY A 385 8.63 5.77 -12.77
CA GLY A 385 7.73 4.94 -11.96
C GLY A 385 8.19 3.49 -11.94
N GLY A 386 7.86 2.77 -10.87
CA GLY A 386 8.25 1.38 -10.68
C GLY A 386 7.06 0.43 -10.61
N SER A 387 7.23 -0.84 -11.00
CA SER A 387 6.18 -1.87 -10.99
C SER A 387 4.96 -1.43 -11.82
N ASN A 388 3.77 -1.32 -11.27
CA ASN A 388 2.62 -0.68 -11.94
C ASN A 388 2.96 0.75 -12.42
N GLY A 389 3.78 1.51 -11.67
CA GLY A 389 4.31 2.80 -12.14
C GLY A 389 5.24 2.68 -13.35
N GLY A 390 5.91 1.53 -13.53
CA GLY A 390 6.68 1.23 -14.74
C GLY A 390 5.78 1.01 -15.96
N LEU A 391 4.64 0.32 -15.78
CA LEU A 391 3.58 0.25 -16.78
C LEU A 391 3.04 1.65 -17.12
N LEU A 392 2.72 2.45 -16.09
CA LEU A 392 2.26 3.83 -16.24
C LEU A 392 3.19 4.63 -17.15
N VAL A 393 4.49 4.63 -16.83
CA VAL A 393 5.52 5.38 -17.59
C VAL A 393 5.61 4.88 -19.03
N ALA A 394 5.67 3.57 -19.24
CA ALA A 394 5.81 2.98 -20.57
C ALA A 394 4.57 3.22 -21.45
N ALA A 395 3.37 2.98 -20.91
CA ALA A 395 2.13 3.23 -21.65
C ALA A 395 1.96 4.73 -22.00
N THR A 396 2.20 5.62 -21.01
CA THR A 396 2.04 7.06 -21.24
C THR A 396 3.03 7.62 -22.25
N MET A 397 4.31 7.18 -22.21
CA MET A 397 5.29 7.63 -23.22
C MET A 397 4.98 7.12 -24.63
N ILE A 398 4.39 5.94 -24.76
CA ILE A 398 4.01 5.39 -26.07
C ILE A 398 2.81 6.13 -26.64
N GLN A 399 1.83 6.44 -25.81
CA GLN A 399 0.64 7.19 -26.19
C GLN A 399 0.92 8.68 -26.44
N ASN A 400 1.91 9.28 -25.75
CA ASN A 400 2.23 10.71 -25.80
C ASN A 400 3.75 10.93 -25.96
N PRO A 401 4.39 10.47 -27.05
CA PRO A 401 5.86 10.49 -27.17
C PRO A 401 6.48 11.88 -27.17
N ASP A 402 5.76 12.89 -27.66
CA ASP A 402 6.25 14.27 -27.76
C ASP A 402 6.14 15.05 -26.44
N LEU A 403 5.57 14.47 -25.40
CA LEU A 403 5.30 15.16 -24.13
C LEU A 403 6.48 15.09 -23.16
N PHE A 404 7.45 14.20 -23.41
CA PHE A 404 8.53 13.90 -22.47
C PHE A 404 9.89 13.85 -23.15
N LYS A 405 10.93 14.26 -22.43
CA LYS A 405 12.33 14.13 -22.88
C LYS A 405 12.91 12.75 -22.52
N VAL A 406 12.60 12.26 -21.31
CA VAL A 406 13.14 11.03 -20.75
C VAL A 406 12.01 10.20 -20.13
N ALA A 407 12.06 8.88 -20.29
CA ALA A 407 11.18 7.94 -19.64
C ALA A 407 12.01 6.86 -18.91
N ILE A 408 11.68 6.60 -17.64
CA ILE A 408 12.40 5.64 -16.79
C ILE A 408 11.39 4.63 -16.21
N PRO A 409 10.91 3.67 -17.02
CA PRO A 409 10.09 2.57 -16.53
C PRO A 409 10.95 1.58 -15.76
N GLN A 410 10.68 1.43 -14.45
CA GLN A 410 11.42 0.55 -13.57
C GLN A 410 10.60 -0.69 -13.25
N VAL A 411 11.18 -1.88 -13.46
CA VAL A 411 10.55 -3.20 -13.18
C VAL A 411 9.07 -3.23 -13.57
N GLY A 412 8.76 -2.75 -14.78
CA GLY A 412 7.38 -2.53 -15.25
C GLY A 412 6.71 -3.80 -15.74
N VAL A 413 5.39 -3.89 -15.54
CA VAL A 413 4.54 -4.90 -16.20
C VAL A 413 4.29 -4.42 -17.63
N LEU A 414 5.11 -4.89 -18.58
CA LEU A 414 5.13 -4.32 -19.95
C LEU A 414 4.45 -5.19 -21.00
N ASP A 415 4.14 -6.45 -20.68
CA ASP A 415 3.38 -7.37 -21.51
C ASP A 415 2.05 -7.70 -20.84
N MET A 416 1.02 -6.92 -21.18
CA MET A 416 -0.29 -7.05 -20.55
C MET A 416 -1.09 -8.26 -21.02
N LEU A 417 -0.62 -8.99 -22.03
CA LEU A 417 -1.30 -10.20 -22.50
C LEU A 417 -0.75 -11.49 -21.89
N ARG A 418 0.41 -11.42 -21.22
CA ARG A 418 1.04 -12.61 -20.63
C ARG A 418 1.42 -12.47 -19.15
N PHE A 419 1.23 -11.30 -18.54
CA PHE A 419 1.64 -11.06 -17.15
C PHE A 419 1.11 -12.13 -16.19
N SER A 420 -0.14 -12.58 -16.36
CA SER A 420 -0.79 -13.57 -15.48
C SER A 420 -0.19 -14.98 -15.57
N LYS A 421 0.69 -15.23 -16.56
CA LYS A 421 1.31 -16.55 -16.78
C LYS A 421 2.64 -16.74 -16.03
N PHE A 422 3.09 -15.74 -15.28
CA PHE A 422 4.37 -15.75 -14.58
C PHE A 422 4.18 -15.55 -13.07
N THR A 423 4.81 -16.39 -12.28
CA THR A 423 4.90 -16.31 -10.81
C THR A 423 3.57 -15.96 -10.12
N ILE A 424 3.41 -14.73 -9.63
CA ILE A 424 2.21 -14.23 -8.95
C ILE A 424 1.37 -13.30 -9.86
N GLY A 425 1.71 -13.18 -11.14
CA GLY A 425 1.06 -12.22 -12.05
C GLY A 425 -0.46 -12.38 -12.15
N TRP A 426 -0.97 -13.60 -12.02
CA TRP A 426 -2.41 -13.88 -11.99
C TRP A 426 -3.14 -13.08 -10.89
N ALA A 427 -2.46 -12.79 -9.78
CA ALA A 427 -3.05 -12.05 -8.67
C ALA A 427 -3.41 -10.59 -9.06
N TRP A 428 -2.83 -10.06 -10.13
CA TRP A 428 -3.09 -8.70 -10.61
C TRP A 428 -4.28 -8.61 -11.58
N GLU A 429 -4.92 -9.74 -11.90
CA GLU A 429 -6.12 -9.75 -12.75
C GLU A 429 -7.27 -8.96 -12.11
N SER A 430 -7.32 -8.84 -10.77
CA SER A 430 -8.29 -8.01 -10.07
C SER A 430 -8.15 -6.51 -10.37
N ASP A 431 -6.92 -6.01 -10.66
CA ASP A 431 -6.67 -4.60 -10.99
C ASP A 431 -6.58 -4.36 -12.50
N TYR A 432 -5.98 -5.29 -13.26
CA TYR A 432 -5.76 -5.12 -14.70
C TYR A 432 -6.83 -5.74 -15.59
N GLY A 433 -7.45 -6.82 -15.13
CA GLY A 433 -8.35 -7.67 -15.92
C GLY A 433 -7.67 -8.92 -16.48
N SER A 434 -8.47 -9.81 -17.06
CA SER A 434 -8.06 -11.09 -17.59
C SER A 434 -8.15 -11.14 -19.12
N VAL A 435 -7.16 -11.78 -19.75
CA VAL A 435 -7.18 -12.03 -21.22
C VAL A 435 -8.25 -13.05 -21.66
N ASP A 436 -8.86 -13.75 -20.69
CA ASP A 436 -9.92 -14.74 -20.97
C ASP A 436 -11.29 -14.08 -21.18
N LYS A 437 -11.43 -12.79 -20.82
CA LYS A 437 -12.63 -12.00 -21.04
C LYS A 437 -12.39 -11.02 -22.20
N LYS A 438 -13.27 -11.03 -23.18
CA LYS A 438 -13.06 -10.31 -24.44
C LYS A 438 -12.87 -8.80 -24.26
N ASP A 439 -13.69 -8.15 -23.47
CA ASP A 439 -13.64 -6.71 -23.21
C ASP A 439 -12.39 -6.31 -22.42
N GLU A 440 -12.02 -7.11 -21.42
CA GLU A 440 -10.79 -6.90 -20.66
C GLU A 440 -9.55 -7.16 -21.52
N PHE A 441 -9.55 -8.18 -22.40
CA PHE A 441 -8.49 -8.43 -23.39
C PHE A 441 -8.29 -7.25 -24.33
N GLU A 442 -9.38 -6.71 -24.92
CA GLU A 442 -9.33 -5.56 -25.82
C GLU A 442 -8.75 -4.33 -25.10
N ASN A 443 -9.14 -4.12 -23.83
CA ASN A 443 -8.60 -3.05 -23.00
C ASN A 443 -7.11 -3.24 -22.67
N LEU A 444 -6.71 -4.45 -22.26
CA LEU A 444 -5.30 -4.78 -22.00
C LEU A 444 -4.43 -4.57 -23.24
N LEU A 445 -4.89 -5.01 -24.41
CA LEU A 445 -4.19 -4.83 -25.69
C LEU A 445 -4.02 -3.34 -26.03
N ALA A 446 -5.04 -2.52 -25.78
CA ALA A 446 -5.04 -1.11 -26.14
C ALA A 446 -3.93 -0.30 -25.45
N TYR A 447 -3.51 -0.67 -24.24
CA TYR A 447 -2.45 0.03 -23.52
C TYR A 447 -1.18 -0.80 -23.28
N SER A 448 -1.13 -2.07 -23.69
CA SER A 448 0.04 -2.94 -23.47
C SER A 448 1.30 -2.35 -24.11
N PRO A 449 2.34 -1.95 -23.35
CA PRO A 449 3.52 -1.31 -23.95
C PRO A 449 4.18 -2.14 -25.03
N LEU A 450 4.40 -3.43 -24.80
CA LEU A 450 5.06 -4.32 -25.76
C LEU A 450 4.34 -4.38 -27.12
N HIS A 451 2.99 -4.29 -27.11
CA HIS A 451 2.17 -4.48 -28.31
C HIS A 451 1.87 -3.17 -29.07
N ASN A 452 2.17 -2.00 -28.44
CA ASN A 452 1.86 -0.69 -29.00
C ASN A 452 3.10 0.13 -29.42
N ILE A 453 4.30 -0.50 -29.42
CA ILE A 453 5.51 0.13 -29.96
C ILE A 453 5.47 0.08 -31.47
N GLU A 454 5.58 1.24 -32.13
CA GLU A 454 5.65 1.41 -33.58
C GLU A 454 7.10 1.56 -34.03
N LYS A 455 7.52 0.79 -35.05
CA LYS A 455 8.92 0.67 -35.47
C LYS A 455 9.55 2.00 -35.93
N ASP A 456 8.79 2.86 -36.57
CA ASP A 456 9.31 4.08 -37.19
C ASP A 456 8.92 5.36 -36.42
N LYS A 457 8.45 5.22 -35.20
CA LYS A 457 8.06 6.32 -34.33
C LYS A 457 9.20 6.67 -33.36
N CYS A 458 9.47 7.96 -33.18
CA CYS A 458 10.39 8.44 -32.17
C CYS A 458 9.73 8.43 -30.80
N TYR A 459 10.46 7.94 -29.82
CA TYR A 459 10.06 7.93 -28.41
C TYR A 459 11.06 8.73 -27.58
N PRO A 460 10.70 9.15 -26.35
CA PRO A 460 11.63 9.76 -25.41
C PRO A 460 12.88 8.89 -25.20
N THR A 461 13.99 9.50 -24.81
CA THR A 461 15.16 8.73 -24.35
C THR A 461 14.74 7.83 -23.18
N THR A 462 14.87 6.53 -23.34
CA THR A 462 14.30 5.56 -22.41
C THR A 462 15.36 4.77 -21.68
N LEU A 463 15.28 4.71 -20.34
CA LEU A 463 16.07 3.83 -19.49
C LEU A 463 15.17 2.81 -18.82
N VAL A 464 15.12 1.59 -19.35
CA VAL A 464 14.40 0.47 -18.72
C VAL A 464 15.31 -0.16 -17.66
N THR A 465 14.82 -0.29 -16.44
CA THR A 465 15.53 -0.98 -15.37
C THR A 465 14.77 -2.22 -14.93
N THR A 466 15.49 -3.32 -14.69
CA THR A 466 14.94 -4.59 -14.21
C THR A 466 15.97 -5.34 -13.40
N ALA A 467 15.58 -6.42 -12.75
CA ALA A 467 16.48 -7.31 -12.03
C ALA A 467 16.56 -8.69 -12.71
N SER A 468 17.74 -9.31 -12.72
CA SER A 468 17.97 -10.63 -13.31
C SER A 468 17.26 -11.77 -12.57
N ARG A 469 16.77 -11.52 -11.36
CA ARG A 469 16.05 -12.47 -10.50
C ARG A 469 14.84 -11.78 -9.87
N ASP A 470 14.05 -11.08 -10.68
CA ASP A 470 12.77 -10.57 -10.23
C ASP A 470 11.77 -11.73 -10.19
N ASP A 471 11.38 -12.16 -8.98
CA ASP A 471 10.42 -13.24 -8.75
C ASP A 471 8.99 -12.74 -8.56
N ARG A 472 8.77 -11.43 -8.79
CA ARG A 472 7.48 -10.77 -8.65
C ARG A 472 7.01 -10.16 -9.97
N VAL A 473 7.80 -9.30 -10.59
CA VAL A 473 7.50 -8.64 -11.88
C VAL A 473 8.50 -9.15 -12.93
N VAL A 474 8.13 -10.22 -13.58
CA VAL A 474 8.98 -10.98 -14.53
C VAL A 474 8.82 -10.45 -15.94
#